data_3ec0a257e5ee2bc5cf32a7b0bf200682
#
_entry.id   3ec0a257e5ee2bc5cf32a7b0bf200682
#
_cell.length_a   1.000
_cell.length_b   1.000
_cell.length_c   1.000
_cell.angle_alpha   90.00
_cell.angle_beta   90.00
_cell.angle_gamma   90.00
#
_symmetry.space_group_name_H-M   'P 1'
#
loop_
_entity.id
_entity.type
_entity.pdbx_description
1 polymer ?
#
loop_
_entity_poly.entity_id
_entity_poly.type
_entity_poly.pdbx_seq_one_letter_code
_entity_poly.pdbx_strand_id
1 'polypeptide(L)'
;MRETYIQMSKYIRYILFAVALLTGGALARAQEPVAEQISLEEVRSAAESHFPLLRQREVMDRVVRESSRAMKYVYIPQVSLTGGVNYISDMPNPTKQDLIKGEKLQVAVPSFLKEMGIPQETWDGMMDETMASIASQIKIPSIPKMQWGIGVSIAQLLWDGGNAAASGRVLRATQAQRDAQTEEALREVRKSVTEIYFGLLKVDGQAALQSTLIEELRRQAERVEAAIASEVATLADAEEIRVELLRAAQDRAALQESRRALLEALTIYTGLSLGEETVVTLPPTPIEPVTDTGGRVAPLRPEHRYYDALTAEAEATYDSYLAGLVPQVMLTATAMYSNPYPNFFKPGAHPFGMVGLSFRWTFGQLYGLGAQRTRLRGMTEMAEMQRQTFEQKTSAELAQARHSVQQSAEQMRLDEEIVSLRKSISDRSAVQVEEGVMTRRDALQLLTKYSAAKQTADLHRIEYLEALYRLAEIER
;
A
#
# COMPACT_ATOMS: atom_id res chain seq x y z
N MET A 1 -22.36 14.35 58.54
CA MET A 1 -23.29 15.08 57.58
C MET A 1 -22.73 15.27 56.18
N ARG A 2 -21.42 15.13 55.89
CA ARG A 2 -20.89 15.32 54.52
C ARG A 2 -20.93 14.01 53.67
N GLU A 3 -20.86 12.84 54.27
CA GLU A 3 -20.89 11.57 53.51
C GLU A 3 -22.29 11.12 53.09
N THR A 4 -23.31 11.49 53.85
CA THR A 4 -24.74 11.23 53.50
C THR A 4 -25.21 12.03 52.30
N TYR A 5 -24.63 13.22 52.08
CA TYR A 5 -25.00 14.08 50.93
C TYR A 5 -24.44 13.59 49.61
N ILE A 6 -23.25 12.95 49.65
CA ILE A 6 -22.59 12.38 48.45
C ILE A 6 -23.25 11.10 47.98
N GLN A 7 -23.74 10.28 48.93
CA GLN A 7 -24.48 9.06 48.53
C GLN A 7 -25.88 9.40 47.97
N MET A 8 -26.56 10.39 48.54
CA MET A 8 -27.88 10.80 48.04
C MET A 8 -27.81 11.40 46.65
N SER A 9 -26.74 12.13 46.30
CA SER A 9 -26.47 12.69 44.96
C SER A 9 -26.25 11.60 43.90
N LYS A 10 -25.63 10.48 44.28
CA LYS A 10 -25.44 9.32 43.37
C LYS A 10 -26.76 8.60 43.11
N TYR A 11 -27.60 8.40 44.11
CA TYR A 11 -28.93 7.76 43.94
C TYR A 11 -29.90 8.61 43.10
N ILE A 12 -29.86 9.92 43.24
CA ILE A 12 -30.67 10.83 42.41
C ILE A 12 -30.24 10.80 40.94
N ARG A 13 -28.93 10.68 40.67
CA ARG A 13 -28.44 10.50 39.28
C ARG A 13 -28.84 9.15 38.67
N TYR A 14 -28.86 8.07 39.45
CA TYR A 14 -29.28 6.74 38.95
C TYR A 14 -30.81 6.70 38.71
N ILE A 15 -31.61 7.38 39.53
CA ILE A 15 -33.07 7.48 39.35
C ILE A 15 -33.40 8.35 38.13
N LEU A 16 -32.69 9.45 37.89
CA LEU A 16 -32.87 10.30 36.70
C LEU A 16 -32.43 9.57 35.42
N PHE A 17 -31.39 8.72 35.48
CA PHE A 17 -30.95 7.90 34.35
C PHE A 17 -31.92 6.75 34.04
N ALA A 18 -32.54 6.14 35.06
CA ALA A 18 -33.54 5.10 34.91
C ALA A 18 -34.87 5.65 34.39
N VAL A 19 -35.28 6.86 34.77
CA VAL A 19 -36.47 7.53 34.24
C VAL A 19 -36.23 7.99 32.78
N ALA A 20 -35.04 8.43 32.41
CA ALA A 20 -34.71 8.76 31.03
C ALA A 20 -34.70 7.51 30.10
N LEU A 21 -34.39 6.32 30.64
CA LEU A 21 -34.47 5.05 29.90
C LEU A 21 -35.90 4.53 29.72
N LEU A 22 -36.84 4.89 30.63
CA LEU A 22 -38.22 4.49 30.57
C LEU A 22 -39.11 5.42 29.72
N THR A 23 -38.70 6.68 29.50
CA THR A 23 -39.42 7.63 28.64
C THR A 23 -38.90 7.71 27.20
N GLY A 24 -37.74 7.10 26.89
CA GLY A 24 -37.18 6.97 25.56
C GLY A 24 -37.75 5.83 24.70
N GLY A 25 -38.67 5.03 25.28
CA GLY A 25 -39.19 3.81 24.64
C GLY A 25 -40.56 3.93 23.97
N ALA A 26 -41.01 5.12 23.62
CA ALA A 26 -42.31 5.25 22.93
C ALA A 26 -42.24 6.37 21.90
N LEU A 27 -41.89 5.98 20.68
CA LEU A 27 -42.24 6.49 19.36
C LEU A 27 -41.17 6.13 18.35
N ALA A 28 -40.74 4.87 18.33
CA ALA A 28 -40.28 4.29 17.08
C ALA A 28 -41.52 4.11 16.21
N ARG A 29 -41.94 5.21 15.57
CA ARG A 29 -42.81 5.17 14.44
C ARG A 29 -42.09 4.27 13.44
N ALA A 30 -42.64 3.08 13.17
CA ALA A 30 -42.22 2.27 12.05
C ALA A 30 -42.38 3.15 10.81
N GLN A 31 -41.33 3.86 10.42
CA GLN A 31 -41.20 4.38 9.08
C GLN A 31 -41.19 3.12 8.22
N GLU A 32 -42.19 2.98 7.36
CA GLU A 32 -42.09 2.03 6.24
C GLU A 32 -40.70 2.23 5.65
N PRO A 33 -39.93 1.15 5.40
CA PRO A 33 -38.62 1.28 4.81
C PRO A 33 -38.80 1.98 3.47
N VAL A 34 -38.46 3.25 3.42
CA VAL A 34 -38.32 3.97 2.14
C VAL A 34 -37.21 3.23 1.45
N ALA A 35 -37.50 2.57 0.33
CA ALA A 35 -36.53 1.86 -0.47
C ALA A 35 -35.35 2.79 -0.69
N GLU A 36 -34.22 2.44 -0.12
CA GLU A 36 -33.00 3.27 -0.17
C GLU A 36 -32.48 3.24 -1.61
N GLN A 37 -32.67 4.35 -2.31
CA GLN A 37 -32.16 4.50 -3.67
C GLN A 37 -30.68 4.83 -3.59
N ILE A 38 -29.86 4.05 -4.25
CA ILE A 38 -28.42 4.25 -4.26
C ILE A 38 -27.92 4.50 -5.70
N SER A 39 -27.05 5.50 -5.86
CA SER A 39 -26.45 5.86 -7.12
C SER A 39 -25.04 5.23 -7.27
N LEU A 40 -24.56 5.11 -8.50
CA LEU A 40 -23.21 4.58 -8.79
C LEU A 40 -22.12 5.44 -8.12
N GLU A 41 -22.29 6.76 -8.10
CA GLU A 41 -21.29 7.68 -7.53
C GLU A 41 -21.20 7.54 -6.00
N GLU A 42 -22.33 7.40 -5.33
CA GLU A 42 -22.38 7.14 -3.89
C GLU A 42 -21.67 5.83 -3.52
N VAL A 43 -21.93 4.77 -4.30
CA VAL A 43 -21.29 3.46 -4.10
C VAL A 43 -19.79 3.53 -4.32
N ARG A 44 -19.32 4.22 -5.37
CA ARG A 44 -17.90 4.42 -5.66
C ARG A 44 -17.21 5.20 -4.54
N SER A 45 -17.81 6.32 -4.11
CA SER A 45 -17.28 7.16 -3.04
C SER A 45 -17.23 6.41 -1.70
N ALA A 46 -18.26 5.64 -1.38
CA ALA A 46 -18.28 4.80 -0.18
C ALA A 46 -17.19 3.73 -0.23
N ALA A 47 -17.02 3.03 -1.36
CA ALA A 47 -16.00 2.01 -1.52
C ALA A 47 -14.58 2.59 -1.40
N GLU A 48 -14.32 3.74 -2.01
CA GLU A 48 -13.03 4.41 -1.87
C GLU A 48 -12.73 4.77 -0.42
N SER A 49 -13.70 5.35 0.30
CA SER A 49 -13.52 5.74 1.70
C SER A 49 -13.37 4.54 2.65
N HIS A 50 -14.01 3.43 2.34
CA HIS A 50 -13.95 2.20 3.13
C HIS A 50 -12.69 1.38 2.87
N PHE A 51 -11.98 1.64 1.78
CA PHE A 51 -10.85 0.82 1.33
C PHE A 51 -9.65 0.89 2.28
N PRO A 52 -9.19 -0.24 2.86
CA PRO A 52 -8.17 -0.24 3.91
C PRO A 52 -6.81 0.34 3.49
N LEU A 53 -6.45 0.28 2.19
CA LEU A 53 -5.16 0.79 1.69
C LEU A 53 -5.01 2.31 1.82
N LEU A 54 -6.11 3.08 1.92
CA LEU A 54 -6.02 4.52 2.24
C LEU A 54 -5.40 4.76 3.61
N ARG A 55 -5.76 3.94 4.61
CA ARG A 55 -5.13 3.99 5.93
C ARG A 55 -3.66 3.59 5.89
N GLN A 56 -3.32 2.64 5.03
CA GLN A 56 -1.92 2.24 4.80
C GLN A 56 -1.09 3.40 4.26
N ARG A 57 -1.63 4.22 3.35
CA ARG A 57 -0.98 5.42 2.82
C ARG A 57 -0.64 6.41 3.95
N GLU A 58 -1.58 6.73 4.84
CA GLU A 58 -1.33 7.61 5.98
C GLU A 58 -0.24 7.08 6.92
N VAL A 59 -0.24 5.76 7.18
CA VAL A 59 0.79 5.11 7.99
C VAL A 59 2.15 5.21 7.29
N MET A 60 2.21 4.96 5.97
CA MET A 60 3.44 5.03 5.20
C MET A 60 4.00 6.45 5.16
N ASP A 61 3.17 7.47 4.96
CA ASP A 61 3.58 8.88 5.03
C ASP A 61 4.20 9.22 6.38
N ARG A 62 3.67 8.65 7.46
CA ARG A 62 4.26 8.80 8.80
C ARG A 62 5.61 8.11 8.89
N VAL A 63 5.71 6.86 8.42
CA VAL A 63 6.97 6.10 8.39
C VAL A 63 8.04 6.85 7.60
N VAL A 64 7.70 7.37 6.41
CA VAL A 64 8.63 8.12 5.56
C VAL A 64 9.08 9.41 6.23
N ARG A 65 8.16 10.16 6.85
CA ARG A 65 8.52 11.37 7.61
C ARG A 65 9.49 11.07 8.75
N GLU A 66 9.20 10.06 9.56
CA GLU A 66 10.05 9.71 10.71
C GLU A 66 11.38 9.09 10.26
N SER A 67 11.40 8.30 9.21
CA SER A 67 12.65 7.78 8.61
C SER A 67 13.52 8.92 8.05
N SER A 68 12.90 9.93 7.41
CA SER A 68 13.62 11.12 6.92
C SER A 68 14.19 11.95 8.07
N ARG A 69 13.49 12.02 9.22
CA ARG A 69 14.02 12.66 10.44
C ARG A 69 15.17 11.85 11.03
N ALA A 70 15.01 10.52 11.10
CA ALA A 70 16.05 9.62 11.63
C ALA A 70 17.36 9.72 10.83
N MET A 71 17.30 9.90 9.52
CA MET A 71 18.49 10.12 8.68
C MET A 71 19.24 11.39 9.07
N LYS A 72 18.55 12.44 9.55
CA LYS A 72 19.19 13.69 10.02
C LYS A 72 19.85 13.51 11.38
N TYR A 73 19.41 12.54 12.20
CA TYR A 73 20.00 12.29 13.52
C TYR A 73 21.45 11.76 13.44
N VAL A 74 21.87 11.24 12.30
CA VAL A 74 23.25 10.81 12.06
C VAL A 74 24.25 12.00 12.20
N TYR A 75 23.78 13.22 11.93
CA TYR A 75 24.58 14.46 12.09
C TYR A 75 24.51 15.08 13.49
N ILE A 76 23.70 14.53 14.38
CA ILE A 76 23.67 14.95 15.79
C ILE A 76 24.80 14.24 16.52
N PRO A 77 25.52 14.93 17.45
CA PRO A 77 26.56 14.29 18.24
C PRO A 77 26.04 13.03 18.96
N GLN A 78 26.66 11.90 18.68
CA GLN A 78 26.35 10.64 19.33
C GLN A 78 27.18 10.51 20.60
N VAL A 79 26.53 10.52 21.75
CA VAL A 79 27.17 10.37 23.06
C VAL A 79 27.08 8.92 23.50
N SER A 80 28.21 8.33 23.83
CA SER A 80 28.30 6.96 24.35
C SER A 80 29.10 6.89 25.64
N LEU A 81 28.64 6.10 26.58
CA LEU A 81 29.39 5.72 27.77
C LEU A 81 30.01 4.34 27.53
N THR A 82 31.32 4.27 27.66
CA THR A 82 32.06 3.00 27.49
C THR A 82 32.85 2.68 28.75
N GLY A 83 32.86 1.44 29.13
CA GLY A 83 33.66 0.96 30.27
C GLY A 83 34.04 -0.50 30.06
N GLY A 84 35.18 -0.87 30.58
CA GLY A 84 35.66 -2.24 30.47
C GLY A 84 36.75 -2.57 31.51
N VAL A 85 36.89 -3.85 31.80
CA VAL A 85 37.92 -4.42 32.65
C VAL A 85 38.56 -5.54 31.83
N ASN A 86 39.87 -5.48 31.68
CA ASN A 86 40.64 -6.50 30.97
C ASN A 86 41.68 -7.07 31.91
N TYR A 87 41.89 -8.39 31.92
CA TYR A 87 43.00 -9.05 32.59
C TYR A 87 43.93 -9.63 31.50
N ILE A 88 45.21 -9.24 31.56
CA ILE A 88 46.25 -9.72 30.65
C ILE A 88 47.21 -10.58 31.45
N SER A 89 47.23 -11.87 31.19
CA SER A 89 47.98 -12.89 31.94
C SER A 89 49.48 -12.68 31.81
N ASP A 90 49.94 -12.30 30.63
CA ASP A 90 51.33 -12.02 30.35
C ASP A 90 51.52 -10.60 29.88
N MET A 91 52.08 -9.76 30.71
CA MET A 91 52.29 -8.34 30.49
C MET A 91 53.77 -8.07 30.46
N PRO A 92 54.36 -7.61 29.35
CA PRO A 92 55.78 -7.27 29.31
C PRO A 92 56.03 -6.05 30.21
N ASN A 93 56.63 -6.30 31.33
CA ASN A 93 57.10 -5.24 32.24
C ASN A 93 58.62 -5.08 32.00
N PRO A 94 59.06 -4.02 31.29
CA PRO A 94 60.46 -3.79 31.08
C PRO A 94 61.19 -3.63 32.41
N THR A 95 62.25 -4.39 32.59
CA THR A 95 63.11 -4.28 33.74
C THR A 95 64.16 -3.22 33.53
N LYS A 96 64.77 -2.75 34.67
CA LYS A 96 65.89 -1.81 34.55
C LYS A 96 67.05 -2.38 33.75
N GLN A 97 67.20 -3.73 33.79
CA GLN A 97 68.22 -4.44 33.02
C GLN A 97 67.92 -4.43 31.52
N ASP A 98 66.66 -4.39 31.08
CA ASP A 98 66.31 -4.35 29.67
C ASP A 98 66.62 -2.97 29.07
N LEU A 99 66.56 -1.89 29.86
CA LEU A 99 67.00 -0.54 29.43
C LEU A 99 68.50 -0.43 29.31
N ILE A 100 69.25 -1.15 30.17
CA ILE A 100 70.72 -1.13 30.19
C ILE A 100 71.28 -2.05 29.10
N LYS A 101 70.58 -3.16 28.73
CA LYS A 101 70.99 -4.13 27.71
C LYS A 101 70.71 -3.71 26.29
N GLY A 102 69.84 -2.69 26.08
CA GLY A 102 69.67 -2.11 24.72
C GLY A 102 70.96 -1.51 24.23
N GLU A 103 71.60 -2.14 23.26
CA GLU A 103 72.84 -1.84 22.58
C GLU A 103 73.80 -0.97 23.45
N LYS A 104 74.85 -1.63 23.90
CA LYS A 104 76.00 -0.87 24.49
C LYS A 104 76.35 0.25 23.51
N LEU A 105 75.91 1.45 23.79
CA LEU A 105 76.41 2.64 23.16
C LEU A 105 77.91 2.61 23.40
N GLN A 106 78.65 2.13 22.41
CA GLN A 106 80.10 2.27 22.38
C GLN A 106 80.38 3.76 22.19
N VAL A 107 80.27 4.50 23.26
CA VAL A 107 80.67 5.88 23.27
C VAL A 107 82.22 5.84 23.27
N ALA A 108 82.84 6.17 22.13
CA ALA A 108 84.24 6.29 22.06
C ALA A 108 84.79 7.25 23.15
N VAL A 109 85.83 6.87 23.80
CA VAL A 109 86.53 7.73 24.81
C VAL A 109 86.86 9.05 24.13
N PRO A 110 86.35 10.20 24.68
CA PRO A 110 86.68 11.51 24.18
C PRO A 110 88.14 11.70 24.07
N SER A 111 88.60 12.31 22.97
CA SER A 111 90.01 12.43 22.60
C SER A 111 90.88 12.98 23.73
N PHE A 112 90.40 13.94 24.49
CA PHE A 112 91.07 14.56 25.61
C PHE A 112 91.37 13.58 26.77
N LEU A 113 90.44 12.61 27.04
CA LEU A 113 90.61 11.60 28.07
C LEU A 113 91.51 10.49 27.61
N LYS A 114 91.64 10.25 26.34
CA LYS A 114 92.53 9.33 25.73
C LYS A 114 93.98 9.83 25.85
N GLU A 115 94.22 11.14 25.71
CA GLU A 115 95.48 11.83 25.93
C GLU A 115 95.89 11.81 27.41
N MET A 116 94.98 11.73 28.33
CA MET A 116 95.21 11.58 29.77
C MET A 116 95.50 10.12 30.18
N GLY A 117 95.56 9.19 29.24
CA GLY A 117 95.94 7.78 29.46
C GLY A 117 94.82 6.94 30.05
N ILE A 118 93.57 7.31 29.95
CA ILE A 118 92.37 6.55 30.45
C ILE A 118 92.07 5.44 29.43
N PRO A 119 92.24 4.11 29.77
CA PRO A 119 91.88 3.04 28.90
C PRO A 119 90.38 2.96 28.64
N GLN A 120 89.98 2.43 27.47
CA GLN A 120 88.58 2.21 27.06
C GLN A 120 87.80 1.41 28.13
N GLU A 121 88.42 0.38 28.73
CA GLU A 121 87.80 -0.44 29.74
C GLU A 121 87.41 0.34 31.01
N THR A 122 88.26 1.30 31.41
CA THR A 122 87.98 2.19 32.57
C THR A 122 86.83 3.18 32.25
N TRP A 123 86.84 3.69 31.00
CA TRP A 123 85.73 4.54 30.52
C TRP A 123 84.44 3.75 30.46
N ASP A 124 84.43 2.55 29.89
CA ASP A 124 83.25 1.69 29.79
C ASP A 124 82.72 1.35 31.21
N GLY A 125 83.63 1.07 32.18
CA GLY A 125 83.28 0.85 33.56
C GLY A 125 82.60 2.08 34.23
N MET A 126 83.16 3.28 33.99
CA MET A 126 82.60 4.53 34.50
C MET A 126 81.26 4.84 33.83
N MET A 127 81.13 4.57 32.53
CA MET A 127 79.87 4.70 31.82
C MET A 127 78.80 3.74 32.30
N ASP A 128 79.18 2.48 32.53
CA ASP A 128 78.30 1.43 33.07
C ASP A 128 77.82 1.82 34.50
N GLU A 129 78.72 2.30 35.36
CA GLU A 129 78.34 2.78 36.70
C GLU A 129 77.47 4.03 36.66
N THR A 130 77.74 4.96 35.77
CA THR A 130 76.93 6.20 35.55
C THR A 130 75.58 5.80 35.00
N MET A 131 75.50 4.93 34.00
CA MET A 131 74.26 4.44 33.49
C MET A 131 73.44 3.63 34.48
N ALA A 132 74.09 2.82 35.34
CA ALA A 132 73.45 2.11 36.44
C ALA A 132 72.87 3.09 37.48
N SER A 133 73.64 4.16 37.78
CA SER A 133 73.19 5.23 38.68
C SER A 133 71.95 5.96 38.09
N ILE A 134 72.01 6.39 36.82
CA ILE A 134 70.87 6.99 36.12
C ILE A 134 69.66 6.03 36.09
N ALA A 135 69.88 4.78 35.73
CA ALA A 135 68.81 3.75 35.70
C ALA A 135 68.22 3.53 37.10
N SER A 136 69.02 3.68 38.19
CA SER A 136 68.51 3.58 39.56
C SER A 136 67.50 4.68 39.90
N GLN A 137 67.65 5.85 39.33
CA GLN A 137 66.78 7.02 39.53
C GLN A 137 65.54 7.00 38.65
N ILE A 138 65.55 6.25 37.52
CA ILE A 138 64.39 6.11 36.67
C ILE A 138 63.41 5.11 37.30
N LYS A 139 62.25 5.61 37.69
CA LYS A 139 61.11 4.76 38.08
C LYS A 139 60.40 4.31 36.80
N ILE A 140 60.62 3.03 36.42
CA ILE A 140 59.82 2.42 35.33
C ILE A 140 58.48 2.01 35.94
N PRO A 141 57.37 2.57 35.52
CA PRO A 141 56.05 2.17 36.01
C PRO A 141 55.73 0.78 35.47
N SER A 142 55.38 -0.15 36.33
CA SER A 142 54.83 -1.43 35.94
C SER A 142 53.41 -1.25 35.37
N ILE A 143 53.18 -1.87 34.22
CA ILE A 143 51.84 -1.89 33.62
C ILE A 143 51.00 -2.95 34.41
N PRO A 144 49.85 -2.57 35.02
CA PRO A 144 49.08 -3.53 35.77
C PRO A 144 48.45 -4.60 34.86
N LYS A 145 48.44 -5.85 35.32
CA LYS A 145 47.78 -6.96 34.60
C LYS A 145 46.28 -6.77 34.53
N MET A 146 45.66 -6.14 35.51
CA MET A 146 44.28 -5.75 35.48
C MET A 146 44.17 -4.29 34.98
N GLN A 147 43.56 -4.15 33.84
CA GLN A 147 43.35 -2.85 33.20
C GLN A 147 41.86 -2.54 33.19
N TRP A 148 41.51 -1.36 33.51
CA TRP A 148 40.12 -0.91 33.48
C TRP A 148 40.01 0.56 33.02
N GLY A 149 38.84 0.90 32.52
CA GLY A 149 38.54 2.27 32.17
C GLY A 149 37.07 2.52 32.04
N ILE A 150 36.65 3.71 32.34
CA ILE A 150 35.31 4.23 32.08
C ILE A 150 35.44 5.58 31.42
N GLY A 151 34.63 5.84 30.40
CA GLY A 151 34.72 7.10 29.68
C GLY A 151 33.47 7.43 28.89
N VAL A 152 33.35 8.69 28.56
CA VAL A 152 32.32 9.25 27.68
C VAL A 152 32.97 9.61 26.36
N SER A 153 32.40 9.11 25.27
CA SER A 153 32.81 9.45 23.91
C SER A 153 31.68 10.18 23.18
N ILE A 154 32.04 11.24 22.50
CA ILE A 154 31.16 12.00 21.60
C ILE A 154 31.69 11.80 20.20
N ALA A 155 30.86 11.25 19.30
CA ALA A 155 31.15 11.12 17.90
C ALA A 155 30.14 11.92 17.08
N GLN A 156 30.63 12.78 16.20
CA GLN A 156 29.79 13.59 15.32
C GLN A 156 30.23 13.40 13.88
N LEU A 157 29.31 12.95 13.05
CA LEU A 157 29.53 12.90 11.61
C LEU A 157 29.42 14.33 11.06
N LEU A 158 30.50 14.85 10.50
CA LEU A 158 30.56 16.16 9.88
C LEU A 158 30.15 16.11 8.41
N TRP A 159 30.54 15.05 7.73
CA TRP A 159 30.24 14.82 6.33
C TRP A 159 30.23 13.33 6.02
N ASP A 160 29.14 12.88 5.36
CA ASP A 160 28.89 11.46 5.04
C ASP A 160 29.06 11.13 3.55
N GLY A 161 29.63 12.04 2.76
CA GLY A 161 29.71 11.88 1.31
C GLY A 161 28.39 12.09 0.58
N GLY A 162 27.35 12.57 1.26
CA GLY A 162 26.00 12.74 0.70
C GLY A 162 25.10 11.48 0.82
N ASN A 163 25.54 10.48 1.60
CA ASN A 163 24.81 9.22 1.74
C ASN A 163 23.42 9.41 2.35
N ALA A 164 23.27 10.26 3.37
CA ALA A 164 21.95 10.56 3.96
C ALA A 164 21.00 11.21 2.94
N ALA A 165 21.53 12.11 2.10
CA ALA A 165 20.73 12.76 1.05
C ALA A 165 20.32 11.73 -0.04
N ALA A 166 21.24 10.86 -0.44
CA ALA A 166 20.99 9.79 -1.41
C ALA A 166 19.96 8.77 -0.88
N SER A 167 20.13 8.31 0.37
CA SER A 167 19.16 7.44 1.04
C SER A 167 17.77 8.09 1.16
N GLY A 168 17.72 9.41 1.38
CA GLY A 168 16.48 10.17 1.36
C GLY A 168 15.82 10.23 -0.02
N ARG A 169 16.59 10.16 -1.13
CA ARG A 169 16.03 10.03 -2.49
C ARG A 169 15.45 8.64 -2.71
N VAL A 170 16.15 7.59 -2.30
CA VAL A 170 15.63 6.21 -2.36
C VAL A 170 14.28 6.13 -1.64
N LEU A 171 14.22 6.62 -0.39
CA LEU A 171 12.99 6.58 0.40
C LEU A 171 11.83 7.30 -0.29
N ARG A 172 12.08 8.46 -0.91
CA ARG A 172 11.04 9.20 -1.65
C ARG A 172 10.60 8.47 -2.93
N ALA A 173 11.52 7.84 -3.64
CA ALA A 173 11.19 7.04 -4.83
C ALA A 173 10.35 5.81 -4.45
N THR A 174 10.73 5.10 -3.38
CA THR A 174 9.92 3.99 -2.83
C THR A 174 8.54 4.45 -2.37
N GLN A 175 8.43 5.64 -1.77
CA GLN A 175 7.12 6.22 -1.41
C GLN A 175 6.28 6.48 -2.66
N ALA A 176 6.84 7.15 -3.68
CA ALA A 176 6.13 7.44 -4.92
C ALA A 176 5.63 6.15 -5.62
N GLN A 177 6.44 5.08 -5.60
CA GLN A 177 6.04 3.77 -6.10
C GLN A 177 4.81 3.21 -5.35
N ARG A 178 4.82 3.28 -4.02
CA ARG A 178 3.70 2.79 -3.20
C ARG A 178 2.45 3.65 -3.35
N ASP A 179 2.60 4.95 -3.49
CA ASP A 179 1.49 5.85 -3.77
C ASP A 179 0.82 5.51 -5.10
N ALA A 180 1.61 5.25 -6.15
CA ALA A 180 1.10 4.81 -7.45
C ALA A 180 0.40 3.45 -7.37
N GLN A 181 0.96 2.47 -6.64
CA GLN A 181 0.30 1.18 -6.39
C GLN A 181 -1.03 1.33 -5.63
N THR A 182 -1.11 2.25 -4.67
CA THR A 182 -2.34 2.50 -3.93
C THR A 182 -3.42 3.10 -4.84
N GLU A 183 -3.04 4.00 -5.73
CA GLU A 183 -3.96 4.60 -6.71
C GLU A 183 -4.44 3.56 -7.76
N GLU A 184 -3.55 2.65 -8.19
CA GLU A 184 -3.92 1.51 -9.04
C GLU A 184 -4.93 0.60 -8.35
N ALA A 185 -4.68 0.24 -7.08
CA ALA A 185 -5.60 -0.58 -6.30
C ALA A 185 -6.96 0.08 -6.06
N LEU A 186 -7.00 1.40 -5.81
CA LEU A 186 -8.25 2.17 -5.73
C LEU A 186 -9.04 2.14 -7.05
N ARG A 187 -8.33 2.22 -8.17
CA ARG A 187 -8.93 2.12 -9.49
C ARG A 187 -9.55 0.73 -9.72
N GLU A 188 -8.87 -0.34 -9.34
CA GLU A 188 -9.41 -1.70 -9.46
C GLU A 188 -10.64 -1.89 -8.56
N VAL A 189 -10.67 -1.30 -7.36
CA VAL A 189 -11.87 -1.27 -6.51
C VAL A 189 -13.02 -0.54 -7.18
N ARG A 190 -12.78 0.65 -7.77
CA ARG A 190 -13.81 1.38 -8.53
C ARG A 190 -14.39 0.54 -9.65
N LYS A 191 -13.53 -0.11 -10.43
CA LYS A 191 -13.91 -1.00 -11.51
C LYS A 191 -14.78 -2.15 -11.01
N SER A 192 -14.32 -2.87 -9.97
CA SER A 192 -15.06 -3.99 -9.37
C SER A 192 -16.43 -3.57 -8.86
N VAL A 193 -16.51 -2.44 -8.17
CA VAL A 193 -17.77 -1.88 -7.65
C VAL A 193 -18.70 -1.48 -8.79
N THR A 194 -18.16 -0.91 -9.87
CA THR A 194 -18.94 -0.57 -11.07
C THR A 194 -19.51 -1.81 -11.74
N GLU A 195 -18.71 -2.87 -11.89
CA GLU A 195 -19.15 -4.15 -12.47
C GLU A 195 -20.26 -4.79 -11.63
N ILE A 196 -20.13 -4.79 -10.28
CA ILE A 196 -21.17 -5.27 -9.37
C ILE A 196 -22.45 -4.47 -9.51
N TYR A 197 -22.34 -3.14 -9.57
CA TYR A 197 -23.49 -2.24 -9.70
C TYR A 197 -24.28 -2.48 -11.00
N PHE A 198 -23.57 -2.57 -12.14
CA PHE A 198 -24.20 -2.94 -13.42
C PHE A 198 -24.72 -4.37 -13.43
N GLY A 199 -24.05 -5.29 -12.71
CA GLY A 199 -24.54 -6.62 -12.45
C GLY A 199 -25.91 -6.63 -11.77
N LEU A 200 -26.10 -5.79 -10.72
CA LEU A 200 -27.39 -5.62 -10.05
C LEU A 200 -28.47 -5.08 -11.01
N LEU A 201 -28.16 -4.04 -11.78
CA LEU A 201 -29.12 -3.49 -12.77
C LEU A 201 -29.54 -4.54 -13.80
N LYS A 202 -28.60 -5.37 -14.28
CA LYS A 202 -28.91 -6.46 -15.23
C LYS A 202 -29.80 -7.55 -14.60
N VAL A 203 -29.46 -7.96 -13.38
CA VAL A 203 -30.27 -8.96 -12.65
C VAL A 203 -31.67 -8.44 -12.36
N ASP A 204 -31.82 -7.18 -11.99
CA ASP A 204 -33.15 -6.55 -11.78
C ASP A 204 -33.94 -6.49 -13.10
N GLY A 205 -33.29 -6.14 -14.21
CA GLY A 205 -33.93 -6.18 -15.55
C GLY A 205 -34.34 -7.58 -15.97
N GLN A 206 -33.50 -8.60 -15.76
CA GLN A 206 -33.83 -9.99 -16.04
C GLN A 206 -34.96 -10.53 -15.15
N ALA A 207 -34.98 -10.14 -13.87
CA ALA A 207 -36.05 -10.51 -12.94
C ALA A 207 -37.41 -9.92 -13.37
N ALA A 208 -37.42 -8.70 -13.93
CA ALA A 208 -38.62 -8.09 -14.49
C ALA A 208 -39.14 -8.86 -15.72
N LEU A 209 -38.24 -9.27 -16.65
CA LEU A 209 -38.57 -10.13 -17.78
C LEU A 209 -39.19 -11.46 -17.31
N GLN A 210 -38.54 -12.11 -16.35
CA GLN A 210 -38.98 -13.40 -15.82
C GLN A 210 -40.36 -13.31 -15.14
N SER A 211 -40.61 -12.19 -14.43
CA SER A 211 -41.90 -11.91 -13.81
C SER A 211 -43.00 -11.79 -14.87
N THR A 212 -42.75 -11.11 -16.00
CA THR A 212 -43.66 -10.98 -17.12
C THR A 212 -43.97 -12.33 -17.76
N LEU A 213 -42.96 -13.20 -17.90
CA LEU A 213 -43.12 -14.57 -18.41
C LEU A 213 -43.99 -15.42 -17.48
N ILE A 214 -43.75 -15.37 -16.17
CA ILE A 214 -44.53 -16.11 -15.17
C ILE A 214 -45.99 -15.68 -15.20
N GLU A 215 -46.29 -14.39 -15.32
CA GLU A 215 -47.64 -13.90 -15.43
C GLU A 215 -48.35 -14.39 -16.70
N GLU A 216 -47.65 -14.44 -17.84
CA GLU A 216 -48.21 -14.99 -19.08
C GLU A 216 -48.49 -16.48 -18.98
N LEU A 217 -47.54 -17.26 -18.44
CA LEU A 217 -47.70 -18.70 -18.22
C LEU A 217 -48.87 -18.99 -17.26
N ARG A 218 -49.07 -18.19 -16.23
CA ARG A 218 -50.25 -18.31 -15.33
C ARG A 218 -51.56 -18.10 -16.09
N ARG A 219 -51.63 -17.02 -16.89
CA ARG A 219 -52.78 -16.76 -17.74
C ARG A 219 -53.03 -17.89 -18.76
N GLN A 220 -52.00 -18.53 -19.28
CA GLN A 220 -52.11 -19.73 -20.14
C GLN A 220 -52.65 -20.93 -19.35
N ALA A 221 -52.14 -21.17 -18.14
CA ALA A 221 -52.64 -22.24 -17.28
C ALA A 221 -54.16 -22.12 -17.01
N GLU A 222 -54.62 -20.92 -16.63
CA GLU A 222 -56.05 -20.65 -16.42
C GLU A 222 -56.89 -20.94 -17.68
N ARG A 223 -56.37 -20.59 -18.86
CA ARG A 223 -57.08 -20.86 -20.13
C ARG A 223 -57.15 -22.36 -20.47
N VAL A 224 -56.06 -23.09 -20.22
CA VAL A 224 -56.05 -24.55 -20.47
C VAL A 224 -56.95 -25.27 -19.49
N GLU A 225 -56.96 -24.86 -18.21
CA GLU A 225 -57.93 -25.42 -17.24
C GLU A 225 -59.39 -25.21 -17.67
N ALA A 226 -59.73 -24.03 -18.18
CA ALA A 226 -61.08 -23.77 -18.75
C ALA A 226 -61.35 -24.58 -20.03
N ALA A 227 -60.33 -24.83 -20.88
CA ALA A 227 -60.46 -25.64 -22.07
C ALA A 227 -60.60 -27.15 -21.75
N ILE A 228 -59.99 -27.64 -20.69
CA ILE A 228 -60.18 -28.99 -20.17
C ILE A 228 -61.63 -29.18 -19.69
N ALA A 229 -62.15 -28.20 -18.96
CA ALA A 229 -63.55 -28.24 -18.51
C ALA A 229 -64.57 -28.24 -19.65
N SER A 230 -64.14 -27.80 -20.85
CA SER A 230 -64.92 -27.79 -22.09
C SER A 230 -64.59 -28.96 -23.03
N GLU A 231 -63.82 -29.96 -22.57
CA GLU A 231 -63.34 -31.13 -23.34
C GLU A 231 -62.52 -30.77 -24.61
N VAL A 232 -61.93 -29.58 -24.68
CA VAL A 232 -61.16 -29.09 -25.85
C VAL A 232 -59.62 -29.26 -25.66
N ALA A 233 -59.15 -29.38 -24.42
CA ALA A 233 -57.73 -29.60 -24.09
C ALA A 233 -57.54 -30.85 -23.21
N THR A 234 -56.32 -31.38 -23.15
CA THR A 234 -55.96 -32.58 -22.39
C THR A 234 -55.27 -32.22 -21.06
N LEU A 235 -55.23 -33.19 -20.13
CA LEU A 235 -54.46 -33.06 -18.87
C LEU A 235 -52.97 -32.87 -19.15
N ALA A 236 -52.45 -33.49 -20.24
CA ALA A 236 -51.05 -33.32 -20.64
C ALA A 236 -50.69 -31.89 -21.01
N ASP A 237 -51.62 -31.16 -21.64
CA ASP A 237 -51.41 -29.73 -21.95
C ASP A 237 -51.26 -28.86 -20.68
N ALA A 238 -52.07 -29.20 -19.63
CA ALA A 238 -51.96 -28.51 -18.34
C ALA A 238 -50.63 -28.85 -17.59
N GLU A 239 -50.22 -30.09 -17.66
CA GLU A 239 -48.97 -30.57 -17.08
C GLU A 239 -47.75 -29.89 -17.74
N GLU A 240 -47.76 -29.74 -19.07
CA GLU A 240 -46.70 -29.04 -19.80
C GLU A 240 -46.57 -27.59 -19.41
N ILE A 241 -47.67 -26.83 -19.30
CA ILE A 241 -47.64 -25.46 -18.83
C ILE A 241 -47.14 -25.39 -17.38
N ARG A 242 -47.53 -26.36 -16.54
CA ARG A 242 -47.04 -26.41 -15.16
C ARG A 242 -45.54 -26.66 -15.07
N VAL A 243 -44.96 -27.49 -15.98
CA VAL A 243 -43.50 -27.66 -16.08
C VAL A 243 -42.83 -26.34 -16.43
N GLU A 244 -43.36 -25.60 -17.42
CA GLU A 244 -42.80 -24.30 -17.79
C GLU A 244 -42.92 -23.28 -16.67
N LEU A 245 -44.00 -23.24 -15.91
CA LEU A 245 -44.13 -22.40 -14.70
C LEU A 245 -43.10 -22.74 -13.64
N LEU A 246 -42.84 -24.03 -13.40
CA LEU A 246 -41.82 -24.43 -12.42
C LEU A 246 -40.41 -24.05 -12.87
N ARG A 247 -40.09 -24.19 -14.17
CA ARG A 247 -38.82 -23.73 -14.74
C ARG A 247 -38.66 -22.20 -14.55
N ALA A 248 -39.67 -21.45 -14.93
CA ALA A 248 -39.67 -19.99 -14.77
C ALA A 248 -39.52 -19.59 -13.30
N ALA A 249 -40.11 -20.32 -12.35
CA ALA A 249 -39.94 -20.09 -10.93
C ALA A 249 -38.52 -20.43 -10.44
N GLN A 250 -37.87 -21.45 -10.96
CA GLN A 250 -36.47 -21.78 -10.68
C GLN A 250 -35.53 -20.69 -11.16
N ASP A 251 -35.72 -20.20 -12.41
CA ASP A 251 -34.92 -19.11 -12.97
C ASP A 251 -35.06 -17.83 -12.13
N ARG A 252 -36.29 -17.49 -11.71
CA ARG A 252 -36.54 -16.36 -10.84
C ARG A 252 -35.82 -16.51 -9.48
N ALA A 253 -35.88 -17.70 -8.88
CA ALA A 253 -35.17 -17.96 -7.63
C ALA A 253 -33.65 -17.81 -7.80
N ALA A 254 -33.07 -18.29 -8.90
CA ALA A 254 -31.66 -18.12 -9.21
C ALA A 254 -31.26 -16.64 -9.37
N LEU A 255 -32.11 -15.83 -10.02
CA LEU A 255 -31.90 -14.37 -10.14
C LEU A 255 -31.97 -13.68 -8.76
N GLN A 256 -32.90 -14.09 -7.89
CA GLN A 256 -32.97 -13.54 -6.54
C GLN A 256 -31.72 -13.84 -5.72
N GLU A 257 -31.19 -15.05 -5.78
CA GLU A 257 -29.94 -15.41 -5.11
C GLU A 257 -28.74 -14.66 -5.70
N SER A 258 -28.68 -14.50 -7.02
CA SER A 258 -27.66 -13.68 -7.68
C SER A 258 -27.71 -12.23 -7.21
N ARG A 259 -28.89 -11.67 -7.08
CA ARG A 259 -29.09 -10.31 -6.55
C ARG A 259 -28.59 -10.17 -5.11
N ARG A 260 -28.91 -11.14 -4.25
CA ARG A 260 -28.42 -11.16 -2.85
C ARG A 260 -26.90 -11.20 -2.79
N ALA A 261 -26.28 -12.07 -3.59
CA ALA A 261 -24.83 -12.19 -3.64
C ALA A 261 -24.14 -10.89 -4.10
N LEU A 262 -24.72 -10.19 -5.09
CA LEU A 262 -24.20 -8.91 -5.57
C LEU A 262 -24.38 -7.81 -4.54
N LEU A 263 -25.50 -7.74 -3.81
CA LEU A 263 -25.72 -6.78 -2.71
C LEU A 263 -24.77 -7.04 -1.54
N GLU A 264 -24.52 -8.30 -1.18
CA GLU A 264 -23.56 -8.67 -0.15
C GLU A 264 -22.13 -8.26 -0.57
N ALA A 265 -21.74 -8.56 -1.81
CA ALA A 265 -20.46 -8.10 -2.35
C ALA A 265 -20.31 -6.57 -2.29
N LEU A 266 -21.36 -5.84 -2.68
CA LEU A 266 -21.37 -4.38 -2.62
C LEU A 266 -21.26 -3.86 -1.18
N THR A 267 -21.97 -4.49 -0.23
CA THR A 267 -21.87 -4.20 1.20
C THR A 267 -20.44 -4.37 1.72
N ILE A 268 -19.74 -5.44 1.32
CA ILE A 268 -18.35 -5.71 1.70
C ILE A 268 -17.41 -4.62 1.18
N TYR A 269 -17.56 -4.22 -0.08
CA TYR A 269 -16.72 -3.18 -0.67
C TYR A 269 -16.97 -1.78 -0.10
N THR A 270 -18.24 -1.44 0.15
CA THR A 270 -18.64 -0.08 0.53
C THR A 270 -18.74 0.15 2.02
N GLY A 271 -18.95 -0.92 2.81
CA GLY A 271 -19.30 -0.83 4.23
C GLY A 271 -20.72 -0.30 4.49
N LEU A 272 -21.54 -0.10 3.44
CA LEU A 272 -22.94 0.30 3.56
C LEU A 272 -23.82 -0.90 3.93
N SER A 273 -24.88 -0.69 4.70
CA SER A 273 -25.83 -1.74 5.03
C SER A 273 -26.91 -1.82 3.93
N LEU A 274 -26.64 -2.60 2.87
CA LEU A 274 -27.55 -2.76 1.73
C LEU A 274 -28.44 -3.99 1.95
N GLY A 275 -29.77 -3.79 1.93
CA GLY A 275 -30.77 -4.84 2.08
C GLY A 275 -31.45 -5.20 0.75
N GLU A 276 -32.35 -6.21 0.78
CA GLU A 276 -33.13 -6.62 -0.39
C GLU A 276 -34.01 -5.51 -0.96
N GLU A 277 -34.41 -4.53 -0.12
CA GLU A 277 -35.23 -3.37 -0.50
C GLU A 277 -34.43 -2.27 -1.21
N THR A 278 -33.09 -2.40 -1.27
CA THR A 278 -32.23 -1.41 -1.94
C THR A 278 -32.49 -1.38 -3.44
N VAL A 279 -32.81 -0.19 -3.96
CA VAL A 279 -33.04 0.05 -5.39
C VAL A 279 -31.84 0.76 -5.99
N VAL A 280 -31.22 0.16 -7.00
CA VAL A 280 -30.14 0.78 -7.76
C VAL A 280 -30.70 1.64 -8.88
N THR A 281 -30.20 2.88 -9.02
CA THR A 281 -30.65 3.80 -10.04
C THR A 281 -29.82 3.67 -11.32
N LEU A 282 -30.44 3.88 -12.50
CA LEU A 282 -29.69 3.88 -13.74
C LEU A 282 -28.75 5.09 -13.78
N PRO A 283 -27.41 4.89 -13.91
CA PRO A 283 -26.48 6.00 -13.92
C PRO A 283 -26.63 6.85 -15.19
N PRO A 284 -26.31 8.14 -15.13
CA PRO A 284 -26.32 9.00 -16.33
C PRO A 284 -25.24 8.55 -17.33
N THR A 285 -25.45 8.86 -18.60
CA THR A 285 -24.40 8.64 -19.60
C THR A 285 -23.15 9.45 -19.22
N PRO A 286 -21.94 8.87 -19.23
CA PRO A 286 -20.72 9.61 -18.94
C PRO A 286 -20.58 10.82 -19.89
N ILE A 287 -20.45 12.03 -19.31
CA ILE A 287 -20.47 13.29 -20.07
C ILE A 287 -19.11 13.58 -20.73
N GLU A 288 -18.05 12.91 -20.34
CA GLU A 288 -16.74 13.18 -20.92
C GLU A 288 -16.66 12.67 -22.34
N PRO A 289 -16.30 13.56 -23.28
CA PRO A 289 -16.06 13.13 -24.65
C PRO A 289 -14.93 12.09 -24.59
N VAL A 290 -15.19 10.95 -25.21
CA VAL A 290 -14.13 10.03 -25.62
C VAL A 290 -13.21 10.85 -26.52
N THR A 291 -12.20 11.50 -25.91
CA THR A 291 -11.20 12.22 -26.69
C THR A 291 -10.49 11.17 -27.50
N ASP A 292 -10.63 11.25 -28.81
CA ASP A 292 -9.88 10.40 -29.74
C ASP A 292 -8.38 10.70 -29.57
N THR A 293 -7.78 10.08 -28.56
CA THR A 293 -6.35 10.15 -28.28
C THR A 293 -5.54 9.34 -29.28
N GLY A 294 -6.16 8.96 -30.43
CA GLY A 294 -5.51 8.18 -31.49
C GLY A 294 -5.06 6.79 -31.03
N GLY A 295 -5.76 6.21 -30.04
CA GLY A 295 -5.43 4.88 -29.48
C GLY A 295 -4.28 4.88 -28.48
N ARG A 296 -3.77 6.04 -28.06
CA ARG A 296 -2.74 6.14 -27.01
C ARG A 296 -3.36 6.13 -25.62
N VAL A 297 -2.75 5.36 -24.73
CA VAL A 297 -3.09 5.35 -23.31
C VAL A 297 -2.81 6.72 -22.71
N ALA A 298 -3.71 7.21 -21.87
CA ALA A 298 -3.52 8.51 -21.21
C ALA A 298 -2.22 8.52 -20.40
N PRO A 299 -1.34 9.51 -20.57
CA PRO A 299 -0.05 9.57 -19.87
C PRO A 299 -0.17 9.84 -18.37
N LEU A 300 -1.38 10.09 -17.87
CA LEU A 300 -1.67 10.42 -16.46
C LEU A 300 -2.05 9.19 -15.61
N ARG A 301 -2.06 7.99 -16.19
CA ARG A 301 -2.44 6.78 -15.44
C ARG A 301 -1.46 6.49 -14.31
N PRO A 302 -1.95 6.00 -13.14
CA PRO A 302 -1.12 5.68 -11.97
C PRO A 302 0.02 4.71 -12.29
N GLU A 303 -0.21 3.78 -13.22
CA GLU A 303 0.76 2.77 -13.64
C GLU A 303 1.99 3.40 -14.29
N HIS A 304 1.84 4.47 -15.07
CA HIS A 304 3.00 5.20 -15.62
C HIS A 304 3.84 5.81 -14.51
N ARG A 305 3.20 6.41 -13.49
CA ARG A 305 3.90 6.95 -12.32
C ARG A 305 4.60 5.86 -11.51
N TYR A 306 4.04 4.65 -11.48
CA TYR A 306 4.69 3.49 -10.87
C TYR A 306 6.01 3.15 -11.56
N TYR A 307 6.04 3.06 -12.90
CA TYR A 307 7.26 2.76 -13.66
C TYR A 307 8.30 3.88 -13.58
N ASP A 308 7.85 5.13 -13.57
CA ASP A 308 8.73 6.29 -13.35
C ASP A 308 9.37 6.23 -11.96
N ALA A 309 8.59 5.90 -10.94
CA ALA A 309 9.08 5.76 -9.57
C ALA A 309 10.06 4.57 -9.43
N LEU A 310 9.82 3.45 -10.15
CA LEU A 310 10.71 2.29 -10.19
C LEU A 310 12.09 2.66 -10.79
N THR A 311 12.09 3.43 -11.86
CA THR A 311 13.30 3.95 -12.48
C THR A 311 14.03 4.91 -11.55
N ALA A 312 13.31 5.84 -10.91
CA ALA A 312 13.86 6.79 -9.95
C ALA A 312 14.45 6.09 -8.71
N GLU A 313 13.84 4.99 -8.24
CA GLU A 313 14.38 4.17 -7.14
C GLU A 313 15.69 3.49 -7.53
N ALA A 314 15.77 2.94 -8.75
CA ALA A 314 17.00 2.33 -9.26
C ALA A 314 18.13 3.36 -9.35
N GLU A 315 17.88 4.55 -9.89
CA GLU A 315 18.82 5.66 -9.98
C GLU A 315 19.26 6.14 -8.59
N ALA A 316 18.30 6.37 -7.68
CA ALA A 316 18.60 6.81 -6.32
C ALA A 316 19.41 5.76 -5.53
N THR A 317 19.18 4.47 -5.79
CA THR A 317 19.95 3.36 -5.20
C THR A 317 21.39 3.38 -5.70
N TYR A 318 21.59 3.62 -6.99
CA TYR A 318 22.93 3.77 -7.56
C TYR A 318 23.65 5.02 -7.02
N ASP A 319 22.95 6.14 -6.90
CA ASP A 319 23.48 7.36 -6.28
C ASP A 319 23.89 7.14 -4.82
N SER A 320 23.10 6.36 -4.06
CA SER A 320 23.45 5.97 -2.68
C SER A 320 24.73 5.13 -2.65
N TYR A 321 24.90 4.23 -3.61
CA TYR A 321 26.17 3.50 -3.76
C TYR A 321 27.34 4.43 -4.06
N LEU A 322 27.18 5.40 -4.98
CA LEU A 322 28.22 6.38 -5.31
C LEU A 322 28.56 7.26 -4.10
N ALA A 323 27.58 7.67 -3.31
CA ALA A 323 27.79 8.41 -2.07
C ALA A 323 28.66 7.63 -1.06
N GLY A 324 28.48 6.29 -1.01
CA GLY A 324 29.30 5.40 -0.18
C GLY A 324 30.77 5.28 -0.64
N LEU A 325 31.09 5.69 -1.88
CA LEU A 325 32.47 5.75 -2.39
C LEU A 325 33.24 7.00 -1.96
N VAL A 326 32.57 7.97 -1.39
CA VAL A 326 33.17 9.25 -0.96
C VAL A 326 33.67 9.12 0.47
N PRO A 327 34.80 9.77 0.85
CA PRO A 327 35.29 9.76 2.22
C PRO A 327 34.27 10.34 3.20
N GLN A 328 34.14 9.72 4.38
CA GLN A 328 33.36 10.25 5.50
C GLN A 328 34.28 10.97 6.47
N VAL A 329 33.85 12.11 7.01
CA VAL A 329 34.60 12.90 7.99
C VAL A 329 33.85 12.92 9.31
N MET A 330 34.54 12.51 10.38
CA MET A 330 33.99 12.39 11.72
C MET A 330 34.84 13.15 12.73
N LEU A 331 34.21 13.94 13.59
CA LEU A 331 34.80 14.51 14.79
C LEU A 331 34.53 13.61 15.97
N THR A 332 35.59 13.26 16.73
CA THR A 332 35.49 12.46 17.94
C THR A 332 36.07 13.20 19.13
N ALA A 333 35.41 13.16 20.26
CA ALA A 333 35.94 13.66 21.54
C ALA A 333 35.72 12.56 22.58
N THR A 334 36.74 12.22 23.33
CA THR A 334 36.66 11.20 24.38
C THR A 334 37.23 11.74 25.69
N ALA A 335 36.50 11.61 26.76
CA ALA A 335 36.97 11.81 28.11
C ALA A 335 36.92 10.47 28.84
N MET A 336 38.05 10.05 29.36
CA MET A 336 38.20 8.71 29.97
C MET A 336 38.95 8.79 31.29
N TYR A 337 38.58 7.92 32.24
CA TYR A 337 39.33 7.64 33.45
C TYR A 337 39.74 6.17 33.39
N SER A 338 41.06 5.91 33.34
CA SER A 338 41.56 4.56 33.07
C SER A 338 42.82 4.25 33.86
N ASN A 339 43.03 2.95 34.09
CA ASN A 339 44.27 2.38 34.63
C ASN A 339 44.69 1.19 33.72
N PRO A 340 45.84 1.26 33.03
CA PRO A 340 46.80 2.34 33.00
C PRO A 340 46.27 3.61 32.26
N TYR A 341 46.85 4.73 32.67
CA TYR A 341 46.73 5.99 31.95
C TYR A 341 47.63 6.01 30.70
N PRO A 342 47.24 6.63 29.60
CA PRO A 342 48.06 6.61 28.35
C PRO A 342 49.46 7.19 28.50
N ASN A 343 49.71 8.07 29.50
CA ASN A 343 51.03 8.51 29.82
C ASN A 343 51.69 7.52 30.76
N PHE A 344 52.54 6.66 30.26
CA PHE A 344 53.26 5.59 30.95
C PHE A 344 54.13 6.06 32.14
N PHE A 345 54.51 7.35 32.17
CA PHE A 345 55.29 7.90 33.26
C PHE A 345 54.49 8.28 34.50
N LYS A 346 53.13 8.21 34.43
CA LYS A 346 52.23 8.43 35.55
C LYS A 346 51.55 7.14 35.96
N PRO A 347 51.96 6.45 37.01
CA PRO A 347 51.34 5.21 37.47
C PRO A 347 49.95 5.51 38.05
N GLY A 348 49.04 4.54 37.91
CA GLY A 348 47.70 4.61 38.46
C GLY A 348 46.63 5.07 37.50
N ALA A 349 45.44 5.34 38.02
CA ALA A 349 44.30 5.76 37.27
C ALA A 349 44.25 7.32 37.21
N HIS A 350 44.12 7.87 36.02
CA HIS A 350 44.00 9.30 35.80
C HIS A 350 42.96 9.62 34.70
N PRO A 351 42.32 10.81 34.80
CA PRO A 351 41.47 11.31 33.73
C PRO A 351 42.32 11.83 32.58
N PHE A 352 41.84 11.62 31.35
CA PHE A 352 42.38 12.26 30.17
C PHE A 352 41.27 12.54 29.14
N GLY A 353 41.52 13.51 28.28
CA GLY A 353 40.67 13.84 27.16
C GLY A 353 41.42 13.80 25.86
N MET A 354 40.73 13.39 24.80
CA MET A 354 41.26 13.36 23.44
C MET A 354 40.19 13.93 22.49
N VAL A 355 40.60 14.77 21.57
CA VAL A 355 39.79 15.29 20.50
C VAL A 355 40.51 14.97 19.20
N GLY A 356 39.79 14.39 18.25
CA GLY A 356 40.38 13.98 16.97
C GLY A 356 39.41 14.18 15.81
N LEU A 357 39.96 14.51 14.65
CA LEU A 357 39.28 14.48 13.38
C LEU A 357 39.74 13.22 12.63
N SER A 358 38.79 12.39 12.23
CA SER A 358 39.09 11.18 11.47
C SER A 358 38.34 11.21 10.14
N PHE A 359 38.97 10.64 9.10
CA PHE A 359 38.31 10.37 7.86
C PHE A 359 38.40 8.87 7.57
N ARG A 360 37.31 8.35 6.98
CA ARG A 360 37.25 6.96 6.54
C ARG A 360 36.95 6.93 5.05
N TRP A 361 37.78 6.23 4.30
CA TRP A 361 37.59 6.03 2.88
C TRP A 361 37.78 4.55 2.54
N THR A 362 36.74 3.94 1.96
CA THR A 362 36.74 2.49 1.67
C THR A 362 36.89 2.26 0.19
N PHE A 363 38.13 1.98 -0.27
CA PHE A 363 38.42 1.74 -1.68
C PHE A 363 37.83 0.44 -2.23
N GLY A 364 37.59 -0.57 -1.39
CA GLY A 364 37.08 -1.88 -1.82
C GLY A 364 35.71 -1.82 -2.55
N GLN A 365 34.93 -0.81 -2.27
CA GLN A 365 33.65 -0.60 -2.97
C GLN A 365 33.83 -0.19 -4.44
N LEU A 366 34.99 0.36 -4.83
CA LEU A 366 35.27 0.71 -6.23
C LEU A 366 35.24 -0.51 -7.14
N TYR A 367 35.62 -1.69 -6.64
CA TYR A 367 35.59 -2.94 -7.41
C TYR A 367 34.16 -3.34 -7.86
N GLY A 368 33.13 -2.93 -7.11
CA GLY A 368 31.73 -3.20 -7.41
C GLY A 368 31.08 -2.23 -8.39
N LEU A 369 31.76 -1.16 -8.78
CA LEU A 369 31.17 -0.04 -9.54
C LEU A 369 30.61 -0.49 -10.90
N GLY A 370 31.35 -1.35 -11.63
CA GLY A 370 30.87 -1.92 -12.88
C GLY A 370 29.63 -2.77 -12.75
N ALA A 371 29.59 -3.63 -11.73
CA ALA A 371 28.44 -4.47 -11.43
C ALA A 371 27.20 -3.64 -11.05
N GLN A 372 27.35 -2.60 -10.22
CA GLN A 372 26.25 -1.72 -9.83
C GLN A 372 25.72 -0.90 -11.01
N ARG A 373 26.58 -0.45 -11.91
CA ARG A 373 26.16 0.23 -13.14
C ARG A 373 25.38 -0.71 -14.07
N THR A 374 25.81 -1.96 -14.19
CA THR A 374 25.09 -2.98 -14.97
C THR A 374 23.74 -3.28 -14.33
N ARG A 375 23.70 -3.38 -13.00
CA ARG A 375 22.45 -3.55 -12.24
C ARG A 375 21.47 -2.40 -12.48
N LEU A 376 21.94 -1.15 -12.40
CA LEU A 376 21.10 0.03 -12.69
C LEU A 376 20.50 -0.09 -14.09
N ARG A 377 21.33 -0.33 -15.12
CA ARG A 377 20.85 -0.49 -16.50
C ARG A 377 19.81 -1.60 -16.62
N GLY A 378 20.09 -2.77 -16.03
CA GLY A 378 19.13 -3.88 -16.05
C GLY A 378 17.81 -3.55 -15.37
N MET A 379 17.82 -2.83 -14.24
CA MET A 379 16.58 -2.42 -13.55
C MET A 379 15.78 -1.38 -14.36
N THR A 380 16.45 -0.40 -14.98
CA THR A 380 15.78 0.59 -15.84
C THR A 380 15.23 -0.04 -17.13
N GLU A 381 15.96 -0.96 -17.74
CA GLU A 381 15.49 -1.74 -18.89
C GLU A 381 14.29 -2.62 -18.53
N MET A 382 14.32 -3.28 -17.37
CA MET A 382 13.16 -4.06 -16.88
C MET A 382 11.93 -3.18 -16.63
N ALA A 383 12.10 -2.01 -16.02
CA ALA A 383 11.00 -1.05 -15.82
C ALA A 383 10.38 -0.62 -17.16
N GLU A 384 11.22 -0.35 -18.15
CA GLU A 384 10.77 0.05 -19.49
C GLU A 384 10.04 -1.10 -20.21
N MET A 385 10.55 -2.35 -20.15
CA MET A 385 9.84 -3.51 -20.72
C MET A 385 8.49 -3.77 -20.04
N GLN A 386 8.41 -3.58 -18.72
CA GLN A 386 7.15 -3.69 -17.99
C GLN A 386 6.17 -2.59 -18.41
N ARG A 387 6.65 -1.35 -18.61
CA ARG A 387 5.85 -0.24 -19.16
C ARG A 387 5.30 -0.58 -20.53
N GLN A 388 6.13 -1.04 -21.45
CA GLN A 388 5.72 -1.44 -22.80
C GLN A 388 4.69 -2.57 -22.77
N THR A 389 4.89 -3.57 -21.91
CA THR A 389 3.93 -4.68 -21.71
C THR A 389 2.59 -4.15 -21.22
N PHE A 390 2.60 -3.23 -20.27
CA PHE A 390 1.42 -2.56 -19.76
C PHE A 390 0.70 -1.77 -20.88
N GLU A 391 1.43 -0.96 -21.65
CA GLU A 391 0.87 -0.19 -22.76
C GLU A 391 0.24 -1.07 -23.84
N GLN A 392 0.87 -2.19 -24.20
CA GLN A 392 0.31 -3.17 -25.13
C GLN A 392 -0.98 -3.78 -24.61
N LYS A 393 -1.00 -4.23 -23.35
CA LYS A 393 -2.18 -4.79 -22.69
C LYS A 393 -3.33 -3.77 -22.67
N THR A 394 -3.05 -2.56 -22.22
CA THR A 394 -4.05 -1.50 -22.10
C THR A 394 -4.57 -1.06 -23.48
N SER A 395 -3.72 -1.01 -24.50
CA SER A 395 -4.15 -0.71 -25.88
C SER A 395 -5.08 -1.78 -26.43
N ALA A 396 -4.82 -3.06 -26.12
CA ALA A 396 -5.71 -4.16 -26.51
C ALA A 396 -7.05 -4.09 -25.76
N GLU A 397 -7.05 -3.83 -24.47
CA GLU A 397 -8.26 -3.65 -23.65
C GLU A 397 -9.08 -2.44 -24.15
N LEU A 398 -8.42 -1.34 -24.50
CA LEU A 398 -9.07 -0.15 -25.05
C LEU A 398 -9.74 -0.44 -26.40
N ALA A 399 -9.05 -1.14 -27.29
CA ALA A 399 -9.63 -1.55 -28.57
C ALA A 399 -10.87 -2.44 -28.37
N GLN A 400 -10.78 -3.41 -27.49
CA GLN A 400 -11.91 -4.29 -27.16
C GLN A 400 -13.08 -3.51 -26.55
N ALA A 401 -12.82 -2.60 -25.62
CA ALA A 401 -13.86 -1.77 -25.00
C ALA A 401 -14.58 -0.85 -26.04
N ARG A 402 -13.82 -0.24 -26.96
CA ARG A 402 -14.40 0.55 -28.05
C ARG A 402 -15.31 -0.27 -28.97
N HIS A 403 -14.88 -1.48 -29.33
CA HIS A 403 -15.73 -2.40 -30.10
C HIS A 403 -16.98 -2.84 -29.33
N SER A 404 -16.87 -3.07 -28.03
CA SER A 404 -18.02 -3.38 -27.19
C SER A 404 -19.04 -2.24 -27.17
N VAL A 405 -18.59 -0.98 -27.04
CA VAL A 405 -19.47 0.19 -27.11
C VAL A 405 -20.16 0.29 -28.47
N GLN A 406 -19.43 0.11 -29.57
CA GLN A 406 -20.01 0.13 -30.91
C GLN A 406 -21.05 -0.95 -31.13
N GLN A 407 -20.77 -2.18 -30.67
CA GLN A 407 -21.70 -3.31 -30.74
C GLN A 407 -22.97 -3.01 -29.94
N SER A 408 -22.86 -2.57 -28.69
CA SER A 408 -24.02 -2.27 -27.85
C SER A 408 -24.84 -1.11 -28.37
N ALA A 409 -24.19 -0.09 -28.98
CA ALA A 409 -24.88 1.02 -29.62
C ALA A 409 -25.72 0.56 -30.81
N GLU A 410 -25.19 -0.34 -31.64
CA GLU A 410 -25.95 -0.88 -32.79
C GLU A 410 -27.09 -1.79 -32.32
N GLN A 411 -26.89 -2.56 -31.24
CA GLN A 411 -27.98 -3.34 -30.63
C GLN A 411 -29.10 -2.42 -30.15
N MET A 412 -28.81 -1.35 -29.44
CA MET A 412 -29.82 -0.36 -29.00
C MET A 412 -30.61 0.24 -30.19
N ARG A 413 -29.89 0.57 -31.27
CA ARG A 413 -30.55 1.12 -32.47
C ARG A 413 -31.54 0.13 -33.07
N LEU A 414 -31.18 -1.16 -33.15
CA LEU A 414 -32.07 -2.21 -33.64
C LEU A 414 -33.23 -2.47 -32.69
N ASP A 415 -33.00 -2.39 -31.37
CA ASP A 415 -34.04 -2.54 -30.38
C ASP A 415 -35.11 -1.44 -30.46
N GLU A 416 -34.71 -0.18 -30.69
CA GLU A 416 -35.64 0.91 -30.89
C GLU A 416 -36.59 0.61 -32.06
N GLU A 417 -36.08 0.05 -33.15
CA GLU A 417 -36.90 -0.32 -34.32
C GLU A 417 -37.81 -1.52 -33.96
N ILE A 418 -37.29 -2.55 -33.28
CA ILE A 418 -38.08 -3.72 -32.85
C ILE A 418 -39.21 -3.28 -31.92
N VAL A 419 -38.93 -2.44 -30.91
CA VAL A 419 -39.91 -1.93 -29.96
C VAL A 419 -40.99 -1.12 -30.69
N SER A 420 -40.61 -0.25 -31.64
CA SER A 420 -41.53 0.56 -32.40
C SER A 420 -42.47 -0.32 -33.25
N LEU A 421 -41.94 -1.33 -33.95
CA LEU A 421 -42.70 -2.28 -34.73
C LEU A 421 -43.64 -3.11 -33.85
N ARG A 422 -43.17 -3.64 -32.73
CA ARG A 422 -43.97 -4.39 -31.77
C ARG A 422 -45.10 -3.54 -31.18
N LYS A 423 -44.82 -2.29 -30.85
CA LYS A 423 -45.83 -1.33 -30.41
C LYS A 423 -46.92 -1.14 -31.46
N SER A 424 -46.55 -0.86 -32.74
CA SER A 424 -47.48 -0.68 -33.86
C SER A 424 -48.36 -1.94 -34.07
N ILE A 425 -47.80 -3.15 -33.96
CA ILE A 425 -48.54 -4.42 -34.05
C ILE A 425 -49.54 -4.52 -32.91
N SER A 426 -49.11 -4.22 -31.66
CA SER A 426 -49.95 -4.28 -30.47
C SER A 426 -51.11 -3.24 -30.57
N ASP A 427 -50.85 -2.02 -30.97
CA ASP A 427 -51.86 -0.98 -31.14
C ASP A 427 -52.89 -1.33 -32.22
N ARG A 428 -52.49 -1.89 -33.35
CA ARG A 428 -53.38 -2.42 -34.38
C ARG A 428 -54.22 -3.60 -33.91
N SER A 429 -53.63 -4.51 -33.13
CA SER A 429 -54.37 -5.62 -32.59
C SER A 429 -55.48 -5.23 -31.64
N ALA A 430 -55.29 -4.12 -30.87
CA ALA A 430 -56.33 -3.58 -30.04
C ALA A 430 -57.55 -3.11 -30.85
N VAL A 431 -57.32 -2.39 -31.96
CA VAL A 431 -58.39 -1.97 -32.91
C VAL A 431 -59.09 -3.19 -33.53
N GLN A 432 -58.32 -4.21 -33.96
CA GLN A 432 -58.94 -5.41 -34.54
C GLN A 432 -59.82 -6.22 -33.57
N VAL A 433 -59.55 -6.12 -32.29
CA VAL A 433 -60.42 -6.68 -31.25
C VAL A 433 -61.72 -5.91 -31.15
N GLU A 434 -61.70 -4.58 -31.27
CA GLU A 434 -62.90 -3.73 -31.25
C GLU A 434 -63.79 -3.97 -32.48
N GLU A 435 -63.15 -4.21 -33.64
CA GLU A 435 -63.81 -4.55 -34.90
C GLU A 435 -64.26 -6.02 -34.98
N GLY A 436 -63.95 -6.87 -33.99
CA GLY A 436 -64.33 -8.28 -33.95
C GLY A 436 -63.53 -9.17 -34.90
N VAL A 437 -62.45 -8.70 -35.48
CA VAL A 437 -61.55 -9.42 -36.42
C VAL A 437 -60.54 -10.30 -35.72
N MET A 438 -60.16 -9.93 -34.48
CA MET A 438 -59.15 -10.63 -33.67
C MET A 438 -59.73 -10.98 -32.28
N THR A 439 -59.29 -12.13 -31.73
CA THR A 439 -59.67 -12.47 -30.37
C THR A 439 -58.89 -11.63 -29.35
N ARG A 440 -59.51 -11.32 -28.21
CA ARG A 440 -58.82 -10.63 -27.08
C ARG A 440 -57.57 -11.38 -26.63
N ARG A 441 -57.58 -12.72 -26.73
CA ARG A 441 -56.43 -13.60 -26.42
C ARG A 441 -55.23 -13.28 -27.31
N ASP A 442 -55.43 -13.21 -28.62
CA ASP A 442 -54.35 -12.99 -29.58
C ASP A 442 -53.79 -11.58 -29.42
N ALA A 443 -54.62 -10.57 -29.21
CA ALA A 443 -54.20 -9.22 -28.93
C ALA A 443 -53.37 -9.13 -27.63
N LEU A 444 -53.74 -9.83 -26.56
CA LEU A 444 -53.00 -9.86 -25.31
C LEU A 444 -51.61 -10.51 -25.53
N GLN A 445 -51.53 -11.57 -26.33
CA GLN A 445 -50.24 -12.19 -26.67
C GLN A 445 -49.31 -11.19 -27.41
N LEU A 446 -49.83 -10.38 -28.32
CA LEU A 446 -49.07 -9.32 -29.00
C LEU A 446 -48.60 -8.21 -28.07
N LEU A 447 -49.44 -7.83 -27.11
CA LEU A 447 -49.06 -6.85 -26.04
C LEU A 447 -47.95 -7.42 -25.15
N THR A 448 -47.97 -8.71 -24.79
CA THR A 448 -46.93 -9.36 -24.02
C THR A 448 -45.61 -9.38 -24.80
N LYS A 449 -45.64 -9.69 -26.10
CA LYS A 449 -44.45 -9.62 -26.97
C LYS A 449 -43.86 -8.19 -27.07
N TYR A 450 -44.73 -7.15 -27.07
CA TYR A 450 -44.29 -5.77 -27.02
C TYR A 450 -43.60 -5.45 -25.66
N SER A 451 -44.22 -5.85 -24.52
CA SER A 451 -43.64 -5.66 -23.20
C SER A 451 -42.29 -6.35 -23.05
N ALA A 452 -42.15 -7.58 -23.54
CA ALA A 452 -40.90 -8.32 -23.51
C ALA A 452 -39.82 -7.63 -24.38
N ALA A 453 -40.18 -7.17 -25.57
CA ALA A 453 -39.24 -6.43 -26.44
C ALA A 453 -38.75 -5.12 -25.75
N LYS A 454 -39.65 -4.39 -25.07
CA LYS A 454 -39.27 -3.18 -24.33
C LYS A 454 -38.30 -3.47 -23.20
N GLN A 455 -38.58 -4.52 -22.40
CA GLN A 455 -37.68 -4.92 -21.30
C GLN A 455 -36.32 -5.41 -21.81
N THR A 456 -36.26 -6.09 -22.96
CA THR A 456 -35.01 -6.47 -23.61
C THR A 456 -34.21 -5.23 -24.04
N ALA A 457 -34.88 -4.23 -24.63
CA ALA A 457 -34.28 -2.96 -24.99
C ALA A 457 -33.73 -2.21 -23.77
N ASP A 458 -34.44 -2.22 -22.64
CA ASP A 458 -33.99 -1.64 -21.38
C ASP A 458 -32.73 -2.37 -20.86
N LEU A 459 -32.65 -3.68 -20.99
CA LEU A 459 -31.48 -4.47 -20.62
C LEU A 459 -30.26 -4.11 -21.51
N HIS A 460 -30.41 -4.06 -22.82
CA HIS A 460 -29.33 -3.68 -23.75
C HIS A 460 -28.89 -2.24 -23.52
N ARG A 461 -29.78 -1.36 -23.08
CA ARG A 461 -29.40 0.01 -22.63
C ARG A 461 -28.51 -0.01 -21.41
N ILE A 462 -28.75 -0.90 -20.43
CA ILE A 462 -27.87 -1.09 -19.27
C ILE A 462 -26.50 -1.59 -19.75
N GLU A 463 -26.46 -2.56 -20.65
CA GLU A 463 -25.20 -3.08 -21.23
C GLU A 463 -24.41 -2.02 -21.99
N TYR A 464 -25.09 -1.17 -22.74
CA TYR A 464 -24.45 -0.02 -23.42
C TYR A 464 -23.82 0.96 -22.43
N LEU A 465 -24.54 1.32 -21.35
CA LEU A 465 -24.01 2.18 -20.31
C LEU A 465 -22.81 1.54 -19.61
N GLU A 466 -22.88 0.24 -19.28
CA GLU A 466 -21.76 -0.51 -18.71
C GLU A 466 -20.52 -0.45 -19.63
N ALA A 467 -20.71 -0.64 -20.93
CA ALA A 467 -19.62 -0.59 -21.90
C ALA A 467 -19.00 0.83 -21.96
N LEU A 468 -19.81 1.89 -21.89
CA LEU A 468 -19.32 3.27 -21.80
C LEU A 468 -18.53 3.55 -20.54
N TYR A 469 -19.03 3.11 -19.38
CA TYR A 469 -18.33 3.26 -18.11
C TYR A 469 -17.02 2.48 -18.09
N ARG A 470 -17.00 1.27 -18.64
CA ARG A 470 -15.79 0.46 -18.78
C ARG A 470 -14.76 1.14 -19.70
N LEU A 471 -15.21 1.71 -20.82
CA LEU A 471 -14.32 2.47 -21.69
C LEU A 471 -13.72 3.68 -20.97
N ALA A 472 -14.54 4.46 -20.27
CA ALA A 472 -14.10 5.62 -19.50
C ALA A 472 -13.09 5.25 -18.39
N GLU A 473 -13.26 4.11 -17.75
CA GLU A 473 -12.32 3.55 -16.75
C GLU A 473 -10.95 3.19 -17.35
N ILE A 474 -10.93 2.71 -18.60
CA ILE A 474 -9.67 2.36 -19.29
C ILE A 474 -8.97 3.61 -19.80
N GLU A 475 -9.69 4.63 -20.23
CA GLU A 475 -9.13 5.88 -20.76
C GLU A 475 -8.57 6.83 -19.69
N ARG A 476 -9.06 6.72 -18.45
CA ARG A 476 -8.56 7.46 -17.27
C ARG A 476 -7.39 6.74 -16.59
#